data_5afcc748e3916affd055fe3c5937c6fc
#
_entry.id   5afcc748e3916affd055fe3c5937c6fc
#
_cell.length_a   1.000
_cell.length_b   1.000
_cell.length_c   1.000
_cell.angle_alpha   90.00
_cell.angle_beta   90.00
_cell.angle_gamma   90.00
#
_symmetry.space_group_name_H-M   'P 1'
#
loop_
_entity.id
_entity.type
_entity.pdbx_description
1 polymer ?
#
loop_
_entity_poly.entity_id
_entity_poly.type
_entity_poly.pdbx_seq_one_letter_code
_entity_poly.pdbx_strand_id
1 'polypeptide(L)'
;MGHVVVKYKVTMDQPEEGSPDYQAIADSISGFEEVQEVEIKPLAFGMMYIEVQAVLGEGEGIVDGVEDRVRGIDELVGQIEALEMGRL
;
A
#
# COMPACT_ATOMS: atom_id res chain seq x y z
N MET A 1 -13.34 3.97 21.38
CA MET A 1 -12.53 3.06 20.56
C MET A 1 -13.08 3.03 19.16
N GLY A 2 -12.35 3.54 18.22
CA GLY A 2 -12.77 3.56 16.85
C GLY A 2 -11.74 2.91 15.96
N HIS A 3 -12.18 2.60 14.76
CA HIS A 3 -11.29 2.14 13.70
C HIS A 3 -11.39 3.09 12.53
N VAL A 4 -10.30 3.19 11.80
CA VAL A 4 -10.22 4.04 10.62
C VAL A 4 -9.92 3.15 9.43
N VAL A 5 -10.69 3.31 8.35
CA VAL A 5 -10.42 2.65 7.09
C VAL A 5 -9.63 3.61 6.22
N VAL A 6 -8.49 3.16 5.74
CA VAL A 6 -7.63 3.97 4.88
C VAL A 6 -7.36 3.22 3.60
N LYS A 7 -7.55 3.91 2.48
CA LYS A 7 -7.12 3.39 1.17
C LYS A 7 -5.84 4.07 0.76
N TYR A 8 -4.85 3.27 0.44
CA TYR A 8 -3.54 3.75 -0.02
C TYR A 8 -3.34 3.41 -1.48
N LYS A 9 -2.66 4.30 -2.16
CA LYS A 9 -2.14 4.05 -3.50
C LYS A 9 -0.63 3.92 -3.38
N VAL A 10 -0.13 2.72 -3.65
CA VAL A 10 1.31 2.46 -3.59
C VAL A 10 1.85 2.45 -5.02
N THR A 11 2.68 3.42 -5.34
CA THR A 11 3.33 3.51 -6.64
C THR A 11 4.74 2.96 -6.53
N MET A 12 5.16 2.27 -7.58
CA MET A 12 6.48 1.65 -7.62
C MET A 12 7.40 2.44 -8.54
N ASP A 13 8.67 2.51 -8.15
CA ASP A 13 9.71 3.04 -9.03
C ASP A 13 10.00 2.02 -10.13
N GLN A 14 10.25 2.50 -11.34
CA GLN A 14 10.54 1.61 -12.45
C GLN A 14 12.03 1.28 -12.47
N PRO A 15 12.41 -0.01 -12.49
CA PRO A 15 13.81 -0.38 -12.64
C PRO A 15 14.29 -0.10 -14.06
N GLU A 16 15.60 -0.05 -14.25
CA GLU A 16 16.18 0.18 -15.58
C GLU A 16 15.80 -0.93 -16.57
N GLU A 17 15.70 -2.15 -16.08
CA GLU A 17 15.30 -3.32 -16.88
C GLU A 17 14.14 -4.03 -16.23
N GLY A 18 13.17 -4.43 -17.05
CA GLY A 18 12.01 -5.18 -16.58
C GLY A 18 10.99 -4.30 -15.90
N SER A 19 10.23 -4.89 -15.02
CA SER A 19 9.19 -4.20 -14.26
C SER A 19 9.18 -4.71 -12.82
N PRO A 20 8.63 -3.92 -11.87
CA PRO A 20 8.51 -4.39 -10.49
C PRO A 20 7.64 -5.64 -10.41
N ASP A 21 7.92 -6.49 -9.44
CA ASP A 21 7.07 -7.67 -9.19
C ASP A 21 5.88 -7.23 -8.31
N TYR A 22 4.87 -6.68 -8.96
CA TYR A 22 3.68 -6.17 -8.28
C TYR A 22 2.99 -7.25 -7.46
N GLN A 23 2.92 -8.47 -8.00
CA GLN A 23 2.22 -9.56 -7.31
C GLN A 23 2.91 -9.95 -6.02
N ALA A 24 4.24 -10.07 -6.03
CA ALA A 24 4.99 -10.42 -4.83
C ALA A 24 4.85 -9.35 -3.75
N ILE A 25 4.88 -8.08 -4.17
CA ILE A 25 4.72 -6.96 -3.23
C ILE A 25 3.30 -6.93 -2.68
N ALA A 26 2.29 -7.11 -3.54
CA ALA A 26 0.90 -7.17 -3.11
C ALA A 26 0.68 -8.31 -2.13
N ASP A 27 1.24 -9.48 -2.38
CA ASP A 27 1.12 -10.63 -1.49
C ASP A 27 1.75 -10.34 -0.13
N SER A 28 2.89 -9.66 -0.11
CA SER A 28 3.55 -9.25 1.14
C SER A 28 2.70 -8.27 1.93
N ILE A 29 2.09 -7.31 1.25
CA ILE A 29 1.21 -6.33 1.91
C ILE A 29 -0.03 -7.03 2.45
N SER A 30 -0.60 -7.97 1.71
CA SER A 30 -1.80 -8.69 2.15
C SER A 30 -1.55 -9.53 3.41
N GLY A 31 -0.30 -9.82 3.72
CA GLY A 31 0.08 -10.51 4.96
C GLY A 31 0.06 -9.63 6.20
N PHE A 32 -0.10 -8.33 6.05
CA PHE A 32 -0.17 -7.42 7.20
C PHE A 32 -1.53 -7.57 7.87
N GLU A 33 -1.51 -7.63 9.19
CA GLU A 33 -2.72 -7.85 10.00
C GLU A 33 -3.79 -6.78 9.76
N GLU A 34 -3.38 -5.55 9.55
CA GLU A 34 -4.28 -4.41 9.36
C GLU A 34 -4.88 -4.35 7.96
N VAL A 35 -4.28 -5.03 6.99
CA VAL A 35 -4.70 -4.96 5.59
C VAL A 35 -5.86 -5.91 5.34
N GLN A 36 -6.96 -5.37 4.80
CA GLN A 36 -8.14 -6.14 4.45
C GLN A 36 -8.17 -6.55 2.99
N GLU A 37 -7.71 -5.66 2.10
CA GLU A 37 -7.80 -5.90 0.68
C GLU A 37 -6.63 -5.26 -0.03
N VAL A 38 -6.13 -5.96 -1.05
CA VAL A 38 -5.05 -5.47 -1.90
C VAL A 38 -5.42 -5.76 -3.34
N GLU A 39 -5.34 -4.76 -4.20
CA GLU A 39 -5.60 -4.91 -5.63
C GLU A 39 -4.49 -4.27 -6.44
N ILE A 40 -4.14 -4.90 -7.56
CA ILE A 40 -3.21 -4.33 -8.53
C ILE A 40 -4.04 -3.72 -9.64
N LYS A 41 -3.89 -2.42 -9.87
CA LYS A 41 -4.69 -1.69 -10.84
C LYS A 41 -3.80 -1.04 -11.89
N PRO A 42 -4.29 -0.88 -13.12
CA PRO A 42 -3.51 -0.20 -14.16
C PRO A 42 -3.40 1.30 -13.86
N LEU A 43 -2.24 1.84 -14.14
CA LEU A 43 -1.99 3.27 -14.03
C LEU A 43 -1.97 3.84 -15.46
N ALA A 44 -0.81 4.16 -15.98
CA ALA A 44 -0.67 4.69 -17.33
C ALA A 44 0.63 4.16 -17.94
N PHE A 45 0.71 4.13 -19.25
CA PHE A 45 1.93 3.73 -19.97
C PHE A 45 2.44 2.33 -19.58
N GLY A 46 1.52 1.39 -19.36
CA GLY A 46 1.88 0.03 -18.97
C GLY A 46 2.30 -0.14 -17.51
N MET A 47 2.26 0.93 -16.74
CA MET A 47 2.58 0.88 -15.32
C MET A 47 1.36 0.47 -14.49
N MET A 48 1.64 -0.10 -13.34
CA MET A 48 0.59 -0.52 -12.40
C MET A 48 0.82 0.15 -11.06
N TYR A 49 -0.21 0.16 -10.23
CA TYR A 49 -0.07 0.54 -8.84
C TYR A 49 -0.81 -0.46 -7.96
N ILE A 50 -0.52 -0.43 -6.68
CA ILE A 50 -1.17 -1.32 -5.72
C ILE A 50 -2.10 -0.49 -4.86
N GLU A 51 -3.39 -0.84 -4.84
CA GLU A 51 -4.37 -0.22 -3.97
C GLU A 51 -4.53 -1.08 -2.73
N VAL A 52 -4.35 -0.49 -1.57
CA VAL A 52 -4.39 -1.19 -0.29
C VAL A 52 -5.50 -0.61 0.56
N GLN A 53 -6.38 -1.46 1.07
CA GLN A 53 -7.38 -1.05 2.04
C GLN A 53 -6.99 -1.63 3.39
N ALA A 54 -6.77 -0.76 4.35
CA ALA A 54 -6.37 -1.14 5.70
C ALA A 54 -7.37 -0.61 6.73
N VAL A 55 -7.56 -1.38 7.79
CA VAL A 55 -8.35 -0.93 8.96
C VAL A 55 -7.38 -0.75 10.11
N LEU A 56 -7.29 0.46 10.60
CA LEU A 56 -6.33 0.84 11.63
C LEU A 56 -7.05 1.24 12.90
N GLY A 57 -6.48 0.86 14.05
CA GLY A 57 -6.96 1.38 15.32
C GLY A 57 -6.63 2.87 15.45
N GLU A 58 -7.38 3.61 16.24
CA GLU A 58 -7.09 5.00 16.52
C GLU A 58 -5.83 5.09 17.40
N GLY A 59 -4.89 5.93 16.98
CA GLY A 59 -3.67 6.14 17.73
C GLY A 59 -2.65 6.90 16.90
N GLU A 60 -1.73 7.57 17.57
CA GLU A 60 -0.67 8.30 16.89
C GLU A 60 0.33 7.34 16.25
N GLY A 61 0.75 7.66 15.04
CA GLY A 61 1.80 6.94 14.34
C GLY A 61 1.37 5.63 13.70
N ILE A 62 0.11 5.21 13.84
CA ILE A 62 -0.34 3.95 13.26
C ILE A 62 -0.31 3.99 11.74
N VAL A 63 -0.76 5.10 11.15
CA VAL A 63 -0.74 5.28 9.69
C VAL A 63 0.70 5.27 9.19
N ASP A 64 1.57 6.02 9.84
CA ASP A 64 2.99 6.08 9.46
C ASP A 64 3.65 4.71 9.61
N GLY A 65 3.29 3.95 10.64
CA GLY A 65 3.83 2.61 10.84
C GLY A 65 3.51 1.65 9.71
N VAL A 66 2.30 1.72 9.17
CA VAL A 66 1.92 0.91 8.01
C VAL A 66 2.71 1.32 6.78
N GLU A 67 2.83 2.63 6.53
CA GLU A 67 3.60 3.14 5.40
C GLU A 67 5.06 2.71 5.48
N ASP A 68 5.67 2.80 6.65
CA ASP A 68 7.05 2.38 6.85
C ASP A 68 7.25 0.89 6.57
N ARG A 69 6.30 0.06 7.00
CA ARG A 69 6.37 -1.39 6.73
C ARG A 69 6.24 -1.70 5.25
N VAL A 70 5.36 -0.99 4.55
CA VAL A 70 5.20 -1.17 3.10
C VAL A 70 6.49 -0.77 2.37
N ARG A 71 7.11 0.34 2.77
CA ARG A 71 8.37 0.76 2.17
C ARG A 71 9.50 -0.23 2.40
N GLY A 72 9.45 -0.96 3.51
CA GLY A 72 10.45 -1.97 3.84
C GLY A 72 10.34 -3.27 3.05
N ILE A 73 9.25 -3.46 2.29
CA ILE A 73 9.05 -4.70 1.53
C ILE A 73 10.02 -4.77 0.35
N ASP A 74 10.18 -3.67 -0.37
CA ASP A 74 11.00 -3.64 -1.58
C ASP A 74 11.52 -2.22 -1.78
N GLU A 75 12.76 -2.12 -2.27
CA GLU A 75 13.38 -0.83 -2.55
C GLU A 75 12.70 -0.06 -3.69
N LEU A 76 11.95 -0.76 -4.54
CA LEU A 76 11.20 -0.16 -5.63
C LEU A 76 9.90 0.51 -5.19
N VAL A 77 9.49 0.34 -3.94
CA VAL A 77 8.33 1.07 -3.42
C VAL A 77 8.65 2.55 -3.41
N GLY A 78 7.95 3.31 -4.23
CA GLY A 78 8.19 4.74 -4.40
C GLY A 78 7.35 5.57 -3.45
N GLN A 79 6.12 5.88 -3.85
CA GLN A 79 5.24 6.72 -3.07
C GLN A 79 4.06 5.94 -2.52
N ILE A 80 3.66 6.29 -1.31
CA ILE A 80 2.45 5.77 -0.68
C ILE A 80 1.57 6.97 -0.39
N GLU A 81 0.39 6.98 -1.02
CA GLU A 81 -0.54 8.09 -0.91
C GLU A 81 -1.86 7.60 -0.33
N ALA A 82 -2.38 8.30 0.67
CA ALA A 82 -3.69 8.01 1.21
C ALA A 82 -4.74 8.61 0.28
N LEU A 83 -5.58 7.76 -0.31
CA LEU A 83 -6.65 8.17 -1.23
C LEU A 83 -7.91 8.53 -0.49
N GLU A 84 -8.28 7.73 0.50
CA GLU A 84 -9.49 7.91 1.29
C GLU A 84 -9.20 7.53 2.72
N MET A 85 -9.85 8.20 3.63
CA MET A 85 -9.79 7.89 5.05
C MET A 85 -11.18 8.11 5.64
N GLY A 86 -11.70 7.12 6.33
CA GLY A 86 -13.01 7.21 6.94
C GLY A 86 -13.05 6.42 8.25
N ARG A 87 -14.02 6.76 9.08
CA ARG A 87 -14.24 6.03 10.33
C ARG A 87 -15.27 4.94 10.15
N LEU A 88 -15.05 3.86 10.83
CA LEU A 88 -16.04 2.80 10.94
C LEU A 88 -17.02 3.10 12.08
#